data_a5ecf86cdced6aba76a5e68ac9b7cd8b
#
_entry.id   a5ecf86cdced6aba76a5e68ac9b7cd8b
#
_cell.length_a   1.000
_cell.length_b   1.000
_cell.length_c   1.000
_cell.angle_alpha   90.00
_cell.angle_beta   90.00
_cell.angle_gamma   90.00
#
_symmetry.space_group_name_H-M   'P 1'
#
loop_
_entity.id
_entity.type
_entity.pdbx_description
1 polymer ?
#
loop_
_entity_poly.entity_id
_entity_poly.type
_entity_poly.pdbx_seq_one_letter_code
_entity_poly.pdbx_strand_id
1 'polypeptide(L)'
;MSPHAFDVSTAEFQEKVVAASQHVPVLVDFWAEWCAPCRQLKPVLEKLAAEYGGRFLLAKVNSDQNQELAGQCGVRGIPNVKAFVGGHLVDEFTGALPEAQVRAFIDKLVPSPAEPLRIAAQEARAKGEPDVACSLLADALQLDPTNEAAQLDLAEIQLDQQQLDTARTLLDALEHKARDTSRLKALQARLKLVAAGGGADTAALQARIAANVDDFDARLQLANALALTGDYRPALEHLLAIVRRDRKWQDEAARKAMLDLFTLLGGDAQFDDLVREFRIALARTLN
;
A
#
# COMPACT_ATOMS: atom_id res chain seq x y z
N MET A 1 -28.52 -4.30 22.17
CA MET A 1 -27.47 -5.19 21.60
C MET A 1 -27.30 -4.84 20.13
N SER A 2 -26.08 -4.75 19.66
CA SER A 2 -25.83 -4.53 18.23
C SER A 2 -26.31 -5.75 17.45
N PRO A 3 -26.98 -5.61 16.29
CA PRO A 3 -27.35 -6.74 15.44
C PRO A 3 -26.12 -7.51 14.92
N HIS A 4 -24.93 -6.95 15.08
CA HIS A 4 -23.66 -7.53 14.62
C HIS A 4 -22.88 -8.24 15.74
N ALA A 5 -23.45 -8.34 16.97
CA ALA A 5 -22.85 -9.05 18.11
C ALA A 5 -23.86 -10.02 18.71
N PHE A 6 -23.54 -11.32 18.73
CA PHE A 6 -24.44 -12.39 19.16
C PHE A 6 -23.70 -13.51 19.89
N ASP A 7 -24.42 -14.24 20.70
CA ASP A 7 -23.88 -15.43 21.38
C ASP A 7 -23.96 -16.64 20.46
N VAL A 8 -22.96 -17.54 20.56
CA VAL A 8 -22.82 -18.72 19.70
C VAL A 8 -22.50 -19.94 20.55
N SER A 9 -23.28 -21.00 20.35
CA SER A 9 -23.03 -22.34 20.91
C SER A 9 -22.18 -23.19 19.94
N THR A 10 -21.66 -24.33 20.47
CA THR A 10 -20.95 -25.32 19.65
C THR A 10 -21.76 -25.77 18.44
N ALA A 11 -23.07 -25.98 18.59
CA ALA A 11 -23.97 -26.44 17.52
C ALA A 11 -24.11 -25.40 16.38
N GLU A 12 -24.04 -24.11 16.69
CA GLU A 12 -24.23 -23.01 15.73
C GLU A 12 -22.92 -22.50 15.11
N PHE A 13 -21.77 -22.93 15.65
CA PHE A 13 -20.47 -22.39 15.27
C PHE A 13 -20.15 -22.55 13.78
N GLN A 14 -20.45 -23.72 13.23
CA GLN A 14 -20.19 -24.00 11.81
C GLN A 14 -20.96 -23.04 10.89
N GLU A 15 -22.22 -22.76 11.22
CA GLU A 15 -23.07 -21.88 10.40
C GLU A 15 -22.76 -20.39 10.65
N LYS A 16 -22.81 -19.97 11.95
CA LYS A 16 -22.73 -18.57 12.32
C LYS A 16 -21.31 -17.99 12.33
N VAL A 17 -20.27 -18.84 12.33
CA VAL A 17 -18.88 -18.42 12.29
C VAL A 17 -18.20 -18.84 11.00
N VAL A 18 -18.06 -20.15 10.76
CA VAL A 18 -17.26 -20.63 9.63
C VAL A 18 -17.91 -20.29 8.29
N ALA A 19 -19.19 -20.61 8.11
CA ALA A 19 -19.89 -20.28 6.87
C ALA A 19 -20.10 -18.77 6.70
N ALA A 20 -20.47 -18.04 7.77
CA ALA A 20 -20.62 -16.59 7.71
C ALA A 20 -19.31 -15.88 7.34
N SER A 21 -18.17 -16.41 7.80
CA SER A 21 -16.86 -15.82 7.50
C SER A 21 -16.42 -15.95 6.03
N GLN A 22 -17.16 -16.68 5.20
CA GLN A 22 -16.98 -16.66 3.75
C GLN A 22 -17.37 -15.32 3.12
N HIS A 23 -18.26 -14.55 3.78
CA HIS A 23 -18.81 -13.31 3.24
C HIS A 23 -18.34 -12.07 4.01
N VAL A 24 -18.14 -12.20 5.33
CA VAL A 24 -17.77 -11.09 6.21
C VAL A 24 -16.87 -11.61 7.32
N PRO A 25 -15.77 -10.94 7.69
CA PRO A 25 -14.93 -11.37 8.81
C PRO A 25 -15.75 -11.60 10.09
N VAL A 26 -15.47 -12.69 10.81
CA VAL A 26 -16.11 -13.02 12.10
C VAL A 26 -15.05 -13.06 13.19
N LEU A 27 -15.19 -12.19 14.19
CA LEU A 27 -14.39 -12.26 15.41
C LEU A 27 -15.13 -13.13 16.43
N VAL A 28 -14.43 -14.10 17.00
CA VAL A 28 -14.94 -15.01 18.02
C VAL A 28 -14.28 -14.68 19.36
N ASP A 29 -15.06 -14.11 20.29
CA ASP A 29 -14.61 -13.83 21.66
C ASP A 29 -14.92 -15.03 22.57
N PHE A 30 -13.85 -15.73 23.00
CA PHE A 30 -13.94 -16.79 24.02
C PHE A 30 -13.81 -16.17 25.41
N TRP A 31 -14.89 -16.22 26.19
CA TRP A 31 -15.04 -15.57 27.49
C TRP A 31 -15.64 -16.47 28.56
N ALA A 32 -15.64 -16.03 29.83
CA ALA A 32 -16.40 -16.63 30.92
C ALA A 32 -16.86 -15.57 31.91
N GLU A 33 -17.92 -15.89 32.72
CA GLU A 33 -18.49 -14.93 33.68
C GLU A 33 -17.50 -14.51 34.78
N TRP A 34 -16.71 -15.44 35.28
CA TRP A 34 -15.70 -15.20 36.31
C TRP A 34 -14.45 -14.44 35.81
N CYS A 35 -14.28 -14.33 34.53
CA CYS A 35 -13.10 -13.73 33.93
C CYS A 35 -13.13 -12.19 33.99
N ALA A 36 -12.38 -11.61 34.91
CA ALA A 36 -12.32 -10.15 35.09
C ALA A 36 -11.79 -9.39 33.86
N PRO A 37 -10.70 -9.83 33.16
CA PRO A 37 -10.27 -9.19 31.92
C PRO A 37 -11.30 -9.29 30.78
N CYS A 38 -12.09 -10.38 30.71
CA CYS A 38 -13.17 -10.52 29.72
C CYS A 38 -14.25 -9.45 29.89
N ARG A 39 -14.56 -9.09 31.13
CA ARG A 39 -15.52 -8.01 31.41
C ARG A 39 -15.05 -6.63 30.98
N GLN A 40 -13.74 -6.44 30.87
CA GLN A 40 -13.15 -5.19 30.32
C GLN A 40 -13.16 -5.18 28.79
N LEU A 41 -12.85 -6.31 28.15
CA LEU A 41 -12.75 -6.42 26.69
C LEU A 41 -14.10 -6.43 26.01
N LYS A 42 -15.10 -7.11 26.58
CA LYS A 42 -16.45 -7.29 26.00
C LYS A 42 -17.12 -5.98 25.55
N PRO A 43 -17.18 -4.90 26.37
CA PRO A 43 -17.80 -3.65 25.95
C PRO A 43 -17.03 -2.97 24.82
N VAL A 44 -15.70 -3.15 24.74
CA VAL A 44 -14.87 -2.63 23.65
C VAL A 44 -15.24 -3.34 22.34
N LEU A 45 -15.31 -4.67 22.34
CA LEU A 45 -15.68 -5.45 21.16
C LEU A 45 -17.11 -5.14 20.69
N GLU A 46 -18.08 -5.05 21.60
CA GLU A 46 -19.49 -4.74 21.28
C GLU A 46 -19.65 -3.31 20.73
N LYS A 47 -18.91 -2.33 21.29
CA LYS A 47 -18.83 -0.96 20.77
C LYS A 47 -18.29 -0.95 19.34
N LEU A 48 -17.16 -1.63 19.09
CA LEU A 48 -16.55 -1.71 17.77
C LEU A 48 -17.45 -2.44 16.76
N ALA A 49 -18.13 -3.53 17.16
CA ALA A 49 -19.09 -4.21 16.30
C ALA A 49 -20.24 -3.29 15.86
N ALA A 50 -20.69 -2.39 16.74
CA ALA A 50 -21.68 -1.37 16.39
C ALA A 50 -21.12 -0.29 15.47
N GLU A 51 -19.92 0.24 15.75
CA GLU A 51 -19.26 1.28 14.94
C GLU A 51 -18.94 0.82 13.52
N TYR A 52 -18.50 -0.44 13.38
CA TYR A 52 -18.18 -1.02 12.07
C TYR A 52 -19.42 -1.42 11.24
N GLY A 53 -20.62 -1.37 11.82
CA GLY A 53 -21.89 -1.45 11.08
C GLY A 53 -22.06 -2.72 10.25
N GLY A 54 -21.55 -3.86 10.71
CA GLY A 54 -21.66 -5.15 10.00
C GLY A 54 -20.52 -5.45 9.04
N ARG A 55 -19.50 -4.61 8.96
CA ARG A 55 -18.27 -4.92 8.21
C ARG A 55 -17.47 -6.07 8.82
N PHE A 56 -17.73 -6.41 10.08
CA PHE A 56 -17.39 -7.66 10.72
C PHE A 56 -18.53 -8.09 11.68
N LEU A 57 -18.57 -9.36 12.04
CA LEU A 57 -19.49 -9.92 13.03
C LEU A 57 -18.72 -10.30 14.30
N LEU A 58 -19.34 -10.10 15.46
CA LEU A 58 -18.81 -10.51 16.76
C LEU A 58 -19.61 -11.70 17.28
N ALA A 59 -19.01 -12.87 17.26
CA ALA A 59 -19.55 -14.10 17.87
C ALA A 59 -18.96 -14.25 19.28
N LYS A 60 -19.81 -14.37 20.31
CA LYS A 60 -19.37 -14.53 21.70
C LYS A 60 -19.59 -15.97 22.12
N VAL A 61 -18.54 -16.66 22.56
CA VAL A 61 -18.57 -18.07 22.99
C VAL A 61 -18.22 -18.14 24.47
N ASN A 62 -19.19 -18.55 25.30
CA ASN A 62 -18.91 -18.87 26.70
C ASN A 62 -18.13 -20.16 26.80
N SER A 63 -16.86 -20.07 27.23
CA SER A 63 -15.93 -21.20 27.28
C SER A 63 -16.32 -22.28 28.30
N ASP A 64 -17.01 -21.90 29.37
CA ASP A 64 -17.47 -22.86 30.37
C ASP A 64 -18.60 -23.74 29.82
N GLN A 65 -19.45 -23.18 28.95
CA GLN A 65 -20.58 -23.87 28.33
C GLN A 65 -20.20 -24.59 27.04
N ASN A 66 -19.06 -24.23 26.43
CA ASN A 66 -18.59 -24.73 25.13
C ASN A 66 -17.12 -25.19 25.21
N GLN A 67 -16.78 -26.02 26.23
CA GLN A 67 -15.39 -26.43 26.50
C GLN A 67 -14.75 -27.20 25.33
N GLU A 68 -15.53 -28.08 24.68
CA GLU A 68 -15.07 -28.85 23.52
C GLU A 68 -14.71 -27.94 22.36
N LEU A 69 -15.55 -26.95 22.05
CA LEU A 69 -15.30 -25.97 21.00
C LEU A 69 -14.07 -25.11 21.32
N ALA A 70 -13.94 -24.63 22.56
CA ALA A 70 -12.77 -23.88 23.00
C ALA A 70 -11.48 -24.72 22.84
N GLY A 71 -11.54 -26.00 23.19
CA GLY A 71 -10.44 -26.95 22.98
C GLY A 71 -10.10 -27.16 21.51
N GLN A 72 -11.10 -27.40 20.65
CA GLN A 72 -10.92 -27.55 19.20
C GLN A 72 -10.33 -26.29 18.55
N CYS A 73 -10.74 -25.11 19.03
CA CYS A 73 -10.15 -23.86 18.59
C CYS A 73 -8.79 -23.54 19.20
N GLY A 74 -8.24 -24.40 20.07
CA GLY A 74 -6.92 -24.22 20.68
C GLY A 74 -6.86 -23.08 21.71
N VAL A 75 -7.97 -22.73 22.36
CA VAL A 75 -8.02 -21.70 23.41
C VAL A 75 -7.32 -22.20 24.66
N ARG A 76 -6.22 -21.56 25.04
CA ARG A 76 -5.40 -21.91 26.23
C ARG A 76 -5.60 -20.95 27.39
N GLY A 77 -6.28 -19.85 27.17
CA GLY A 77 -6.56 -18.81 28.19
C GLY A 77 -7.57 -17.80 27.65
N ILE A 78 -8.31 -17.16 28.56
CA ILE A 78 -9.36 -16.18 28.23
C ILE A 78 -9.06 -14.81 28.87
N PRO A 79 -9.49 -13.69 28.22
CA PRO A 79 -10.17 -13.66 26.92
C PRO A 79 -9.25 -14.07 25.78
N ASN A 80 -9.79 -14.76 24.79
CA ASN A 80 -9.08 -15.05 23.54
C ASN A 80 -10.00 -14.70 22.38
N VAL A 81 -9.52 -13.84 21.49
CA VAL A 81 -10.28 -13.41 20.31
C VAL A 81 -9.65 -14.00 19.07
N LYS A 82 -10.43 -14.72 18.29
CA LYS A 82 -10.01 -15.37 17.04
C LYS A 82 -10.73 -14.74 15.85
N ALA A 83 -10.00 -14.53 14.77
CA ALA A 83 -10.52 -13.96 13.53
C ALA A 83 -10.69 -15.04 12.47
N PHE A 84 -11.89 -15.19 11.95
CA PHE A 84 -12.22 -16.07 10.84
C PHE A 84 -12.51 -15.26 9.58
N VAL A 85 -11.83 -15.61 8.49
CA VAL A 85 -12.04 -15.01 7.15
C VAL A 85 -11.96 -16.13 6.11
N GLY A 86 -12.92 -16.15 5.18
CA GLY A 86 -12.95 -17.17 4.13
C GLY A 86 -13.13 -18.60 4.65
N GLY A 87 -13.77 -18.78 5.83
CA GLY A 87 -13.94 -20.08 6.48
C GLY A 87 -12.76 -20.55 7.31
N HIS A 88 -11.69 -19.77 7.43
CA HIS A 88 -10.46 -20.15 8.10
C HIS A 88 -10.09 -19.19 9.23
N LEU A 89 -9.46 -19.73 10.28
CA LEU A 89 -8.78 -18.93 11.29
C LEU A 89 -7.56 -18.26 10.66
N VAL A 90 -7.50 -16.91 10.69
CA VAL A 90 -6.43 -16.14 10.05
C VAL A 90 -5.54 -15.41 11.05
N ASP A 91 -6.07 -14.99 12.20
CA ASP A 91 -5.31 -14.27 13.24
C ASP A 91 -5.99 -14.43 14.60
N GLU A 92 -5.26 -14.16 15.69
CA GLU A 92 -5.81 -14.21 17.06
C GLU A 92 -5.03 -13.30 18.02
N PHE A 93 -5.66 -12.92 19.12
CA PHE A 93 -4.96 -12.36 20.26
C PHE A 93 -5.53 -12.88 21.59
N THR A 94 -4.73 -12.83 22.65
CA THR A 94 -5.11 -13.26 24.02
C THR A 94 -4.93 -12.11 24.99
N GLY A 95 -5.86 -11.99 25.94
CA GLY A 95 -5.87 -10.94 26.96
C GLY A 95 -6.72 -9.72 26.58
N ALA A 96 -6.97 -8.85 27.55
CA ALA A 96 -7.72 -7.62 27.36
C ALA A 96 -6.78 -6.55 26.74
N LEU A 97 -6.89 -6.34 25.44
CA LEU A 97 -6.17 -5.29 24.74
C LEU A 97 -6.90 -3.94 24.87
N PRO A 98 -6.17 -2.81 24.88
CA PRO A 98 -6.75 -1.47 24.75
C PRO A 98 -7.50 -1.32 23.41
N GLU A 99 -8.56 -0.48 23.40
CA GLU A 99 -9.41 -0.27 22.22
C GLU A 99 -8.62 0.03 20.94
N ALA A 100 -7.58 0.86 21.01
CA ALA A 100 -6.77 1.20 19.84
C ALA A 100 -6.07 -0.04 19.20
N GLN A 101 -5.64 -1.00 20.04
CA GLN A 101 -5.02 -2.24 19.54
C GLN A 101 -6.07 -3.21 18.97
N VAL A 102 -7.24 -3.29 19.61
CA VAL A 102 -8.36 -4.09 19.08
C VAL A 102 -8.82 -3.53 17.73
N ARG A 103 -8.94 -2.21 17.60
CA ARG A 103 -9.26 -1.53 16.33
C ARG A 103 -8.23 -1.84 15.25
N ALA A 104 -6.95 -1.70 15.57
CA ALA A 104 -5.88 -2.03 14.64
C ALA A 104 -5.87 -3.51 14.20
N PHE A 105 -6.30 -4.43 15.09
CA PHE A 105 -6.50 -5.83 14.75
C PHE A 105 -7.66 -6.01 13.77
N ILE A 106 -8.81 -5.36 14.02
CA ILE A 106 -9.99 -5.42 13.15
C ILE A 106 -9.69 -4.82 11.77
N ASP A 107 -9.01 -3.67 11.71
CA ASP A 107 -8.68 -2.96 10.47
C ASP A 107 -7.80 -3.76 9.50
N LYS A 108 -7.06 -4.75 10.00
CA LYS A 108 -6.32 -5.68 9.14
C LYS A 108 -7.21 -6.69 8.41
N LEU A 109 -8.39 -6.96 8.96
CA LEU A 109 -9.28 -8.04 8.53
C LEU A 109 -10.46 -7.53 7.70
N VAL A 110 -10.88 -6.29 7.97
CA VAL A 110 -12.06 -5.69 7.38
C VAL A 110 -11.66 -4.84 6.19
N PRO A 111 -12.21 -5.09 4.98
CA PRO A 111 -11.99 -4.20 3.86
C PRO A 111 -12.36 -2.76 4.18
N SER A 112 -11.55 -1.81 3.73
CA SER A 112 -11.85 -0.39 3.88
C SER A 112 -13.20 -0.05 3.23
N PRO A 113 -14.05 0.80 3.83
CA PRO A 113 -15.29 1.27 3.20
C PRO A 113 -15.02 2.05 1.91
N ALA A 114 -13.80 2.52 1.72
CA ALA A 114 -13.33 3.20 0.51
C ALA A 114 -13.02 2.23 -0.65
N GLU A 115 -12.84 0.94 -0.39
CA GLU A 115 -12.36 -0.03 -1.38
C GLU A 115 -13.26 -0.15 -2.63
N PRO A 116 -14.61 -0.20 -2.53
CA PRO A 116 -15.46 -0.20 -3.71
C PRO A 116 -15.28 1.02 -4.62
N LEU A 117 -15.10 2.21 -4.02
CA LEU A 117 -14.84 3.44 -4.77
C LEU A 117 -13.44 3.43 -5.39
N ARG A 118 -12.45 2.91 -4.69
CA ARG A 118 -11.09 2.76 -5.22
C ARG A 118 -11.06 1.82 -6.44
N ILE A 119 -11.76 0.68 -6.38
CA ILE A 119 -11.88 -0.25 -7.51
C ILE A 119 -12.57 0.45 -8.69
N ALA A 120 -13.69 1.15 -8.45
CA ALA A 120 -14.39 1.90 -9.51
C ALA A 120 -13.49 2.98 -10.12
N ALA A 121 -12.63 3.63 -9.34
CA ALA A 121 -11.66 4.60 -9.83
C ALA A 121 -10.61 3.96 -10.74
N GLN A 122 -10.12 2.76 -10.40
CA GLN A 122 -9.20 2.02 -11.27
C GLN A 122 -9.85 1.64 -12.61
N GLU A 123 -11.12 1.23 -12.58
CA GLU A 123 -11.88 0.94 -13.80
C GLU A 123 -12.09 2.20 -14.66
N ALA A 124 -12.42 3.34 -14.05
CA ALA A 124 -12.55 4.63 -14.75
C ALA A 124 -11.22 5.04 -15.40
N ARG A 125 -10.11 4.91 -14.66
CA ARG A 125 -8.76 5.16 -15.21
C ARG A 125 -8.46 4.26 -16.41
N ALA A 126 -8.77 2.98 -16.32
CA ALA A 126 -8.55 2.02 -17.42
C ALA A 126 -9.39 2.36 -18.68
N LYS A 127 -10.53 3.02 -18.50
CA LYS A 127 -11.39 3.53 -19.59
C LYS A 127 -10.90 4.89 -20.15
N GLY A 128 -9.85 5.48 -19.59
CA GLY A 128 -9.36 6.79 -19.99
C GLY A 128 -10.18 7.98 -19.45
N GLU A 129 -10.82 7.80 -18.30
CA GLU A 129 -11.66 8.80 -17.61
C GLU A 129 -10.97 9.26 -16.30
N PRO A 130 -9.80 9.94 -16.37
CA PRO A 130 -9.02 10.27 -15.17
C PRO A 130 -9.72 11.22 -14.20
N ASP A 131 -10.57 12.14 -14.70
CA ASP A 131 -11.30 13.08 -13.85
C ASP A 131 -12.37 12.35 -13.01
N VAL A 132 -13.05 11.35 -13.59
CA VAL A 132 -13.98 10.48 -12.87
C VAL A 132 -13.22 9.67 -11.80
N ALA A 133 -12.07 9.12 -12.17
CA ALA A 133 -11.23 8.38 -11.22
C ALA A 133 -10.77 9.26 -10.04
N CYS A 134 -10.36 10.50 -10.28
CA CYS A 134 -10.01 11.46 -9.23
C CYS A 134 -11.19 11.74 -8.30
N SER A 135 -12.40 11.95 -8.85
CA SER A 135 -13.60 12.18 -8.03
C SER A 135 -13.92 10.99 -7.13
N LEU A 136 -13.89 9.77 -7.69
CA LEU A 136 -14.13 8.54 -6.93
C LEU A 136 -13.09 8.33 -5.82
N LEU A 137 -11.82 8.64 -6.08
CA LEU A 137 -10.76 8.56 -5.06
C LEU A 137 -10.90 9.65 -3.98
N ALA A 138 -11.37 10.85 -4.35
CA ALA A 138 -11.67 11.88 -3.37
C ALA A 138 -12.81 11.45 -2.43
N ASP A 139 -13.89 10.86 -2.97
CA ASP A 139 -14.99 10.30 -2.18
C ASP A 139 -14.51 9.12 -1.32
N ALA A 140 -13.64 8.25 -1.86
CA ALA A 140 -13.01 7.17 -1.11
C ALA A 140 -12.23 7.71 0.11
N LEU A 141 -11.46 8.77 -0.07
CA LEU A 141 -10.67 9.41 0.99
C LEU A 141 -11.53 10.22 1.98
N GLN A 142 -12.76 10.61 1.62
CA GLN A 142 -13.72 11.14 2.59
C GLN A 142 -14.25 10.03 3.52
N LEU A 143 -14.46 8.82 3.01
CA LEU A 143 -14.89 7.66 3.80
C LEU A 143 -13.77 7.09 4.67
N ASP A 144 -12.56 7.05 4.15
CA ASP A 144 -11.36 6.56 4.83
C ASP A 144 -10.15 7.42 4.47
N PRO A 145 -9.93 8.52 5.22
CA PRO A 145 -8.79 9.42 4.99
C PRO A 145 -7.41 8.75 5.13
N THR A 146 -7.36 7.58 5.78
CA THR A 146 -6.13 6.83 6.02
C THR A 146 -5.88 5.72 4.99
N ASN A 147 -6.74 5.59 3.98
CA ASN A 147 -6.59 4.60 2.93
C ASN A 147 -5.37 4.91 2.04
N GLU A 148 -4.24 4.28 2.39
CA GLU A 148 -2.97 4.45 1.69
C GLU A 148 -3.07 4.09 0.19
N ALA A 149 -3.79 3.01 -0.14
CA ALA A 149 -3.93 2.59 -1.53
C ALA A 149 -4.67 3.63 -2.37
N ALA A 150 -5.73 4.25 -1.83
CA ALA A 150 -6.45 5.33 -2.50
C ALA A 150 -5.59 6.61 -2.64
N GLN A 151 -4.77 6.93 -1.63
CA GLN A 151 -3.84 8.07 -1.70
C GLN A 151 -2.76 7.86 -2.77
N LEU A 152 -2.20 6.65 -2.87
CA LEU A 152 -1.21 6.29 -3.90
C LEU A 152 -1.84 6.26 -5.30
N ASP A 153 -3.06 5.71 -5.44
CA ASP A 153 -3.79 5.71 -6.71
C ASP A 153 -4.07 7.15 -7.18
N LEU A 154 -4.48 8.04 -6.28
CA LEU A 154 -4.71 9.45 -6.59
C LEU A 154 -3.41 10.16 -6.98
N ALA A 155 -2.32 9.97 -6.23
CA ALA A 155 -1.02 10.56 -6.55
C ALA A 155 -0.54 10.11 -7.94
N GLU A 156 -0.76 8.87 -8.31
CA GLU A 156 -0.39 8.34 -9.62
C GLU A 156 -1.17 9.01 -10.76
N ILE A 157 -2.50 9.20 -10.60
CA ILE A 157 -3.31 9.92 -11.59
C ILE A 157 -2.90 11.39 -11.70
N GLN A 158 -2.60 12.04 -10.56
CA GLN A 158 -2.12 13.42 -10.56
C GLN A 158 -0.78 13.55 -11.31
N LEU A 159 0.13 12.57 -11.20
CA LEU A 159 1.36 12.52 -11.99
C LEU A 159 1.07 12.35 -13.50
N ASP A 160 0.11 11.51 -13.87
CA ASP A 160 -0.32 11.33 -15.26
C ASP A 160 -0.87 12.64 -15.86
N GLN A 161 -1.59 13.41 -15.04
CA GLN A 161 -2.16 14.71 -15.41
C GLN A 161 -1.16 15.88 -15.26
N GLN A 162 0.11 15.62 -14.91
CA GLN A 162 1.15 16.64 -14.65
C GLN A 162 0.81 17.61 -13.50
N GLN A 163 -0.06 17.20 -12.58
CA GLN A 163 -0.42 17.95 -11.38
C GLN A 163 0.62 17.70 -10.27
N LEU A 164 1.87 18.18 -10.50
CA LEU A 164 3.03 17.77 -9.70
C LEU A 164 2.96 18.22 -8.25
N ASP A 165 2.42 19.39 -7.96
CA ASP A 165 2.33 19.91 -6.59
C ASP A 165 1.31 19.10 -5.75
N THR A 166 0.19 18.72 -6.35
CA THR A 166 -0.82 17.86 -5.70
C THR A 166 -0.26 16.47 -5.45
N ALA A 167 0.40 15.88 -6.46
CA ALA A 167 1.05 14.58 -6.31
C ALA A 167 2.11 14.60 -5.21
N ARG A 168 2.95 15.64 -5.16
CA ARG A 168 3.96 15.83 -4.12
C ARG A 168 3.34 15.85 -2.75
N THR A 169 2.31 16.67 -2.54
CA THR A 169 1.62 16.79 -1.25
C THR A 169 1.10 15.45 -0.73
N LEU A 170 0.51 14.64 -1.62
CA LEU A 170 0.01 13.30 -1.28
C LEU A 170 1.15 12.35 -0.89
N LEU A 171 2.24 12.32 -1.68
CA LEU A 171 3.36 11.43 -1.44
C LEU A 171 4.17 11.80 -0.18
N ASP A 172 4.36 13.11 0.08
CA ASP A 172 5.03 13.60 1.29
C ASP A 172 4.23 13.26 2.56
N ALA A 173 2.89 13.32 2.49
CA ALA A 173 2.03 12.93 3.61
C ALA A 173 2.14 11.44 3.98
N LEU A 174 2.60 10.59 3.05
CA LEU A 174 2.80 9.15 3.22
C LEU A 174 4.22 8.77 3.66
N GLU A 175 5.21 9.65 3.56
CA GLU A 175 6.65 9.32 3.68
C GLU A 175 7.01 8.50 4.94
N HIS A 176 6.35 8.79 6.09
CA HIS A 176 6.63 8.09 7.35
C HIS A 176 5.53 7.10 7.79
N LYS A 177 4.49 6.92 6.98
CA LYS A 177 3.30 6.15 7.34
C LYS A 177 3.02 4.98 6.41
N ALA A 178 3.60 5.01 5.21
CA ALA A 178 3.30 4.04 4.16
C ALA A 178 3.73 2.62 4.54
N ARG A 179 2.85 1.67 4.30
CA ARG A 179 3.10 0.23 4.38
C ARG A 179 3.70 -0.28 3.07
N ASP A 180 3.18 0.19 1.94
CA ASP A 180 3.74 -0.07 0.61
C ASP A 180 4.84 0.94 0.28
N THR A 181 5.96 0.79 0.97
CA THR A 181 7.14 1.66 0.77
C THR A 181 7.75 1.53 -0.63
N SER A 182 7.55 0.41 -1.32
CA SER A 182 8.05 0.19 -2.68
C SER A 182 7.31 1.05 -3.68
N ARG A 183 5.97 1.01 -3.66
CA ARG A 183 5.12 1.83 -4.55
C ARG A 183 5.29 3.32 -4.27
N LEU A 184 5.35 3.71 -2.98
CA LEU A 184 5.62 5.10 -2.60
C LEU A 184 6.92 5.60 -3.21
N LYS A 185 8.03 4.86 -3.05
CA LYS A 185 9.35 5.24 -3.60
C LYS A 185 9.33 5.30 -5.12
N ALA A 186 8.65 4.38 -5.80
CA ALA A 186 8.50 4.40 -7.25
C ALA A 186 7.76 5.66 -7.74
N LEU A 187 6.67 6.05 -7.07
CA LEU A 187 5.93 7.28 -7.40
C LEU A 187 6.75 8.55 -7.07
N GLN A 188 7.50 8.57 -5.98
CA GLN A 188 8.43 9.67 -5.67
C GLN A 188 9.55 9.80 -6.72
N ALA A 189 10.12 8.68 -7.19
CA ALA A 189 11.09 8.67 -8.27
C ALA A 189 10.48 9.19 -9.58
N ARG A 190 9.25 8.77 -9.89
CA ARG A 190 8.50 9.26 -11.06
C ARG A 190 8.20 10.76 -10.97
N LEU A 191 7.81 11.26 -9.80
CA LEU A 191 7.59 12.69 -9.57
C LEU A 191 8.85 13.51 -9.88
N LYS A 192 10.02 13.08 -9.39
CA LYS A 192 11.31 13.73 -9.69
C LYS A 192 11.60 13.71 -11.19
N LEU A 193 11.37 12.58 -11.84
CA LEU A 193 11.62 12.41 -13.26
C LEU A 193 10.74 13.34 -14.11
N VAL A 194 9.42 13.41 -13.82
CA VAL A 194 8.48 14.29 -14.52
C VAL A 194 8.84 15.76 -14.29
N ALA A 195 9.21 16.14 -13.07
CA ALA A 195 9.64 17.51 -12.74
C ALA A 195 10.93 17.92 -13.46
N ALA A 196 11.83 16.96 -13.70
CA ALA A 196 13.13 17.23 -14.33
C ALA A 196 13.13 17.12 -15.87
N GLY A 197 12.15 16.40 -16.47
CA GLY A 197 12.18 16.05 -17.90
C GLY A 197 11.03 16.62 -18.74
N GLY A 198 10.09 17.35 -18.14
CA GLY A 198 8.92 17.86 -18.86
C GLY A 198 9.27 18.86 -19.95
N GLY A 199 8.91 18.54 -21.22
CA GLY A 199 9.00 19.46 -22.35
C GLY A 199 10.37 19.58 -23.03
N ALA A 200 11.33 18.69 -22.77
CA ALA A 200 12.65 18.73 -23.35
C ALA A 200 12.63 18.35 -24.86
N ASP A 201 13.22 19.19 -25.70
CA ASP A 201 13.48 18.88 -27.13
C ASP A 201 14.66 17.89 -27.21
N THR A 202 14.36 16.60 -27.38
CA THR A 202 15.35 15.53 -27.43
C THR A 202 16.30 15.68 -28.60
N ALA A 203 15.86 16.23 -29.77
CA ALA A 203 16.70 16.45 -30.94
C ALA A 203 17.73 17.56 -30.68
N ALA A 204 17.30 18.65 -30.06
CA ALA A 204 18.20 19.72 -29.66
C ALA A 204 19.25 19.27 -28.65
N LEU A 205 18.83 18.45 -27.66
CA LEU A 205 19.74 17.87 -26.67
C LEU A 205 20.76 16.92 -27.31
N GLN A 206 20.34 16.07 -28.24
CA GLN A 206 21.23 15.19 -29.00
C GLN A 206 22.28 16.00 -29.80
N ALA A 207 21.84 17.09 -30.46
CA ALA A 207 22.75 17.97 -31.18
C ALA A 207 23.80 18.63 -30.27
N ARG A 208 23.39 19.07 -29.06
CA ARG A 208 24.33 19.61 -28.05
C ARG A 208 25.34 18.55 -27.61
N ILE A 209 24.92 17.33 -27.35
CA ILE A 209 25.80 16.22 -26.94
C ILE A 209 26.77 15.84 -28.10
N ALA A 210 26.30 15.90 -29.34
CA ALA A 210 27.16 15.64 -30.52
C ALA A 210 28.22 16.72 -30.69
N ALA A 211 27.89 17.98 -30.41
CA ALA A 211 28.83 19.09 -30.45
C ALA A 211 29.81 19.08 -29.26
N ASN A 212 29.36 18.68 -28.08
CA ASN A 212 30.18 18.57 -26.88
C ASN A 212 29.80 17.31 -26.08
N VAL A 213 30.66 16.29 -26.16
CA VAL A 213 30.43 15.00 -25.46
C VAL A 213 30.43 15.11 -23.93
N ASP A 214 30.94 16.22 -23.40
CA ASP A 214 30.99 16.53 -21.97
C ASP A 214 29.89 17.54 -21.54
N ASP A 215 28.91 17.80 -22.41
CA ASP A 215 27.68 18.51 -22.02
C ASP A 215 26.79 17.60 -21.13
N PHE A 216 27.19 17.50 -19.85
CA PHE A 216 26.54 16.61 -18.90
C PHE A 216 25.13 17.09 -18.57
N ASP A 217 24.85 18.40 -18.60
CA ASP A 217 23.51 18.94 -18.45
C ASP A 217 22.57 18.44 -19.56
N ALA A 218 23.02 18.53 -20.82
CA ALA A 218 22.24 18.01 -21.94
C ALA A 218 22.04 16.50 -21.86
N ARG A 219 23.04 15.73 -21.40
CA ARG A 219 22.93 14.28 -21.19
C ARG A 219 21.95 13.92 -20.11
N LEU A 220 21.95 14.63 -18.97
CA LEU A 220 21.00 14.39 -17.89
C LEU A 220 19.57 14.71 -18.32
N GLN A 221 19.36 15.85 -19.01
CA GLN A 221 18.04 16.23 -19.53
C GLN A 221 17.54 15.21 -20.57
N LEU A 222 18.41 14.76 -21.48
CA LEU A 222 18.05 13.74 -22.47
C LEU A 222 17.69 12.40 -21.80
N ALA A 223 18.46 11.97 -20.80
CA ALA A 223 18.17 10.75 -20.05
C ALA A 223 16.81 10.82 -19.35
N ASN A 224 16.48 11.95 -18.73
CA ASN A 224 15.17 12.16 -18.09
C ASN A 224 14.03 12.13 -19.12
N ALA A 225 14.20 12.79 -20.27
CA ALA A 225 13.21 12.79 -21.35
C ALA A 225 12.98 11.38 -21.94
N LEU A 226 14.05 10.61 -22.17
CA LEU A 226 13.98 9.22 -22.65
C LEU A 226 13.30 8.31 -21.63
N ALA A 227 13.61 8.48 -20.34
CA ALA A 227 12.98 7.70 -19.28
C ALA A 227 11.46 7.97 -19.17
N LEU A 228 11.03 9.21 -19.43
CA LEU A 228 9.59 9.56 -19.47
C LEU A 228 8.82 8.89 -20.62
N THR A 229 9.50 8.61 -21.74
CA THR A 229 8.93 7.90 -22.90
C THR A 229 9.06 6.38 -22.81
N GLY A 230 9.67 5.86 -21.74
CA GLY A 230 9.89 4.43 -21.55
C GLY A 230 11.18 3.89 -22.16
N ASP A 231 11.99 4.76 -22.75
CA ASP A 231 13.28 4.39 -23.35
C ASP A 231 14.39 4.28 -22.29
N TYR A 232 14.19 3.35 -21.34
CA TYR A 232 15.03 3.26 -20.13
C TYR A 232 16.48 2.86 -20.42
N ARG A 233 16.73 1.99 -21.42
CA ARG A 233 18.11 1.59 -21.75
C ARG A 233 18.95 2.77 -22.21
N PRO A 234 18.56 3.55 -23.23
CA PRO A 234 19.31 4.75 -23.63
C PRO A 234 19.43 5.79 -22.51
N ALA A 235 18.38 5.95 -21.68
CA ALA A 235 18.43 6.84 -20.53
C ALA A 235 19.55 6.44 -19.56
N LEU A 236 19.62 5.16 -19.18
CA LEU A 236 20.67 4.63 -18.30
C LEU A 236 22.06 4.70 -18.91
N GLU A 237 22.20 4.54 -20.24
CA GLU A 237 23.47 4.69 -20.97
C GLU A 237 23.99 6.13 -20.87
N HIS A 238 23.11 7.13 -21.07
CA HIS A 238 23.50 8.55 -20.95
C HIS A 238 23.93 8.88 -19.52
N LEU A 239 23.19 8.41 -18.50
CA LEU A 239 23.56 8.63 -17.09
C LEU A 239 24.89 7.96 -16.73
N LEU A 240 25.08 6.71 -17.15
CA LEU A 240 26.32 5.98 -16.91
C LEU A 240 27.52 6.66 -17.60
N ALA A 241 27.32 7.25 -18.77
CA ALA A 241 28.35 8.01 -19.48
C ALA A 241 28.82 9.23 -18.67
N ILE A 242 27.92 9.92 -17.96
CA ILE A 242 28.29 11.01 -17.06
C ILE A 242 29.11 10.45 -15.88
N VAL A 243 28.63 9.41 -15.20
CA VAL A 243 29.31 8.83 -14.03
C VAL A 243 30.73 8.36 -14.38
N ARG A 244 30.94 7.77 -15.57
CA ARG A 244 32.27 7.34 -16.07
C ARG A 244 33.25 8.47 -16.24
N ARG A 245 32.77 9.68 -16.59
CA ARG A 245 33.62 10.84 -16.86
C ARG A 245 33.79 11.73 -15.64
N ASP A 246 32.73 11.99 -14.90
CA ASP A 246 32.76 12.74 -13.66
C ASP A 246 31.75 12.17 -12.64
N ARG A 247 32.25 11.39 -11.67
CA ARG A 247 31.47 10.77 -10.64
C ARG A 247 30.77 11.77 -9.71
N LYS A 248 31.38 12.94 -9.53
CA LYS A 248 30.95 13.95 -8.56
C LYS A 248 30.17 15.09 -9.18
N TRP A 249 29.98 15.07 -10.47
CA TRP A 249 29.28 16.13 -11.19
C TRP A 249 27.92 16.43 -10.55
N GLN A 250 27.66 17.70 -10.22
CA GLN A 250 26.45 18.18 -9.55
C GLN A 250 26.03 17.30 -8.37
N ASP A 251 26.95 17.05 -7.46
CA ASP A 251 26.68 16.24 -6.25
C ASP A 251 26.14 14.84 -6.59
N GLU A 252 26.81 14.17 -7.52
CA GLU A 252 26.46 12.81 -8.00
C GLU A 252 25.06 12.74 -8.68
N ALA A 253 24.60 13.80 -9.33
CA ALA A 253 23.25 13.88 -9.91
C ALA A 253 22.94 12.71 -10.84
N ALA A 254 23.88 12.33 -11.72
CA ALA A 254 23.67 11.21 -12.64
C ALA A 254 23.56 9.86 -11.92
N ARG A 255 24.36 9.63 -10.87
CA ARG A 255 24.25 8.42 -10.05
C ARG A 255 22.92 8.38 -9.31
N LYS A 256 22.48 9.49 -8.72
CA LYS A 256 21.18 9.61 -8.04
C LYS A 256 20.03 9.32 -9.00
N ALA A 257 20.09 9.88 -10.23
CA ALA A 257 19.09 9.62 -11.26
C ALA A 257 19.04 8.12 -11.68
N MET A 258 20.21 7.44 -11.79
CA MET A 258 20.24 6.00 -12.04
C MET A 258 19.56 5.21 -10.91
N LEU A 259 19.80 5.57 -9.64
CA LEU A 259 19.19 4.90 -8.50
C LEU A 259 17.67 5.13 -8.44
N ASP A 260 17.20 6.33 -8.77
CA ASP A 260 15.78 6.64 -8.89
C ASP A 260 15.13 5.80 -10.02
N LEU A 261 15.78 5.65 -11.18
CA LEU A 261 15.31 4.75 -12.26
C LEU A 261 15.31 3.29 -11.83
N PHE A 262 16.31 2.79 -11.12
CA PHE A 262 16.30 1.43 -10.59
C PHE A 262 15.16 1.20 -9.59
N THR A 263 14.78 2.23 -8.85
CA THR A 263 13.64 2.18 -7.91
C THR A 263 12.31 2.18 -8.68
N LEU A 264 12.20 3.00 -9.71
CA LEU A 264 11.02 3.06 -10.58
C LEU A 264 10.77 1.72 -11.29
N LEU A 265 11.83 1.07 -11.78
CA LEU A 265 11.76 -0.16 -12.59
C LEU A 265 11.72 -1.43 -11.72
N GLY A 266 12.14 -1.37 -10.46
CA GLY A 266 12.35 -2.54 -9.60
C GLY A 266 11.09 -3.28 -9.13
N GLY A 267 9.91 -2.85 -9.55
CA GLY A 267 8.64 -3.53 -9.29
C GLY A 267 8.09 -4.32 -10.48
N ASP A 268 8.76 -4.27 -11.63
CA ASP A 268 8.30 -4.89 -12.88
C ASP A 268 9.34 -5.88 -13.40
N ALA A 269 8.97 -7.17 -13.39
CA ALA A 269 9.86 -8.27 -13.79
C ALA A 269 10.42 -8.13 -15.22
N GLN A 270 9.74 -7.42 -16.12
CA GLN A 270 10.24 -7.18 -17.48
C GLN A 270 11.55 -6.37 -17.52
N PHE A 271 11.84 -5.59 -16.46
CA PHE A 271 13.04 -4.76 -16.37
C PHE A 271 14.14 -5.34 -15.46
N ASP A 272 13.94 -6.50 -14.85
CA ASP A 272 14.90 -7.09 -13.91
C ASP A 272 16.30 -7.26 -14.51
N ASP A 273 16.39 -7.76 -15.75
CA ASP A 273 17.68 -7.94 -16.43
C ASP A 273 18.33 -6.61 -16.75
N LEU A 274 17.57 -5.61 -17.19
CA LEU A 274 18.06 -4.26 -17.44
C LEU A 274 18.62 -3.62 -16.17
N VAL A 275 17.87 -3.68 -15.10
CA VAL A 275 18.28 -3.14 -13.78
C VAL A 275 19.54 -3.83 -13.28
N ARG A 276 19.61 -5.16 -13.40
CA ARG A 276 20.78 -5.96 -12.99
C ARG A 276 22.03 -5.56 -13.80
N GLU A 277 21.91 -5.46 -15.11
CA GLU A 277 23.01 -5.06 -16.01
C GLU A 277 23.59 -3.71 -15.59
N PHE A 278 22.73 -2.70 -15.43
CA PHE A 278 23.19 -1.35 -15.13
C PHE A 278 23.66 -1.17 -13.68
N ARG A 279 23.14 -1.93 -12.72
CA ARG A 279 23.70 -2.00 -11.35
C ARG A 279 25.13 -2.52 -11.35
N ILE A 280 25.41 -3.57 -12.11
CA ILE A 280 26.76 -4.12 -12.26
C ILE A 280 27.68 -3.10 -12.97
N ALA A 281 27.20 -2.46 -14.03
CA ALA A 281 27.97 -1.44 -14.77
C ALA A 281 28.29 -0.23 -13.88
N LEU A 282 27.34 0.25 -13.10
CA LEU A 282 27.53 1.33 -12.14
C LEU A 282 28.56 0.94 -11.05
N ALA A 283 28.42 -0.24 -10.46
CA ALA A 283 29.35 -0.72 -9.43
C ALA A 283 30.80 -0.80 -9.95
N ARG A 284 31.00 -1.30 -11.18
CA ARG A 284 32.31 -1.36 -11.82
C ARG A 284 32.91 0.03 -12.12
N THR A 285 32.05 1.03 -12.32
CA THR A 285 32.50 2.41 -12.61
C THR A 285 32.90 3.14 -11.32
N LEU A 286 32.33 2.75 -10.17
CA LEU A 286 32.59 3.39 -8.88
C LEU A 286 33.81 2.80 -8.14
N ASN A 287 34.21 1.59 -8.45
CA ASN A 287 35.41 0.93 -7.94
C ASN A 287 36.59 1.25 -8.84
#